data_d2ddcbe4834601333a6af36d95376935
#
_entry.id   d2ddcbe4834601333a6af36d95376935
#
_cell.length_a   1.000
_cell.length_b   1.000
_cell.length_c   1.000
_cell.angle_alpha   90.00
_cell.angle_beta   90.00
_cell.angle_gamma   90.00
#
_symmetry.space_group_name_H-M   'P 1'
#
loop_
_entity.id
_entity.type
_entity.pdbx_description
1 polymer ?
#
loop_
_entity_poly.entity_id
_entity_poly.type
_entity_poly.pdbx_seq_one_letter_code
_entity_poly.pdbx_strand_id
1 'polypeptide(L)'
;ANKTVTDTCTAFAKAGKKVAAICAAPSVLAALGLLEGKNATAHAAFQDKLAGAHVLDAEVVVDGNITTSYGLGGAIPFALELVRQLAGQAEAERIRSAIAYRH
;
A
#
# COMPACT_ATOMS: atom_id res chain seq x y z
N ALA A 1 -14.49 -10.93 -1.97
CA ALA A 1 -13.06 -11.21 -1.86
C ALA A 1 -12.85 -12.65 -1.39
N ASN A 2 -11.72 -13.24 -1.74
CA ASN A 2 -11.37 -14.60 -1.33
C ASN A 2 -11.12 -14.63 0.18
N LYS A 3 -11.79 -15.55 0.89
CA LYS A 3 -11.70 -15.65 2.35
C LYS A 3 -10.27 -15.91 2.82
N THR A 4 -9.52 -16.74 2.13
CA THR A 4 -8.11 -17.02 2.48
C THR A 4 -7.28 -15.74 2.42
N VAL A 5 -7.47 -14.93 1.37
CA VAL A 5 -6.75 -13.67 1.22
C VAL A 5 -7.13 -12.68 2.33
N THR A 6 -8.43 -12.54 2.62
CA THR A 6 -8.88 -11.60 3.66
C THR A 6 -8.43 -12.04 5.04
N ASP A 7 -8.48 -13.34 5.35
CA ASP A 7 -8.01 -13.87 6.64
C ASP A 7 -6.49 -13.66 6.80
N THR A 8 -5.73 -13.88 5.73
CA THR A 8 -4.27 -13.69 5.74
C THR A 8 -3.92 -12.21 5.96
N CYS A 9 -4.60 -11.29 5.26
CA CYS A 9 -4.38 -9.86 5.44
C CYS A 9 -4.66 -9.45 6.88
N THR A 10 -5.77 -9.92 7.45
CA THR A 10 -6.15 -9.59 8.83
C THR A 10 -5.11 -10.13 9.81
N ALA A 11 -4.68 -11.38 9.65
CA ALA A 11 -3.70 -12.00 10.54
C ALA A 11 -2.35 -11.27 10.46
N PHE A 12 -1.89 -10.92 9.26
CA PHE A 12 -0.62 -10.20 9.08
C PHE A 12 -0.67 -8.81 9.69
N ALA A 13 -1.76 -8.09 9.48
CA ALA A 13 -1.91 -6.74 10.03
C ALA A 13 -1.92 -6.76 11.56
N LYS A 14 -2.65 -7.70 12.17
CA LYS A 14 -2.73 -7.83 13.62
C LYS A 14 -1.40 -8.28 14.23
N ALA A 15 -0.60 -9.04 13.48
CA ALA A 15 0.73 -9.46 13.92
C ALA A 15 1.80 -8.39 13.71
N GLY A 16 1.45 -7.22 13.17
CA GLY A 16 2.39 -6.15 12.89
C GLY A 16 3.25 -6.39 11.66
N LYS A 17 2.93 -7.40 10.85
CA LYS A 17 3.65 -7.69 9.62
C LYS A 17 3.24 -6.73 8.51
N LYS A 18 4.12 -6.55 7.53
CA LYS A 18 3.87 -5.61 6.43
C LYS A 18 2.74 -6.09 5.54
N VAL A 19 1.81 -5.17 5.23
CA VAL A 19 0.69 -5.40 4.32
C VAL A 19 0.71 -4.27 3.29
N ALA A 20 0.52 -4.61 2.02
CA ALA A 20 0.54 -3.62 0.93
C ALA A 20 -0.63 -3.84 -0.02
N ALA A 21 -1.16 -2.73 -0.57
CA ALA A 21 -2.28 -2.77 -1.49
C ALA A 21 -2.22 -1.60 -2.48
N ILE A 22 -2.64 -1.85 -3.71
CA ILE A 22 -2.60 -0.87 -4.79
C ILE A 22 -3.91 -0.89 -5.58
N CYS A 23 -4.25 0.21 -6.25
CA CYS A 23 -5.45 0.39 -7.08
C CYS A 23 -6.74 0.31 -6.27
N ALA A 24 -7.53 -0.72 -6.51
CA ALA A 24 -8.78 -0.98 -5.80
C ALA A 24 -8.59 -1.81 -4.53
N ALA A 25 -7.45 -2.51 -4.40
CA ALA A 25 -7.20 -3.42 -3.28
C ALA A 25 -7.24 -2.75 -1.90
N PRO A 26 -6.84 -1.47 -1.72
CA PRO A 26 -6.99 -0.81 -0.43
C PRO A 26 -8.42 -0.82 0.10
N SER A 27 -9.44 -0.85 -0.77
CA SER A 27 -10.84 -0.93 -0.33
C SER A 27 -11.14 -2.25 0.39
N VAL A 28 -10.44 -3.34 0.04
CA VAL A 28 -10.57 -4.61 0.74
C VAL A 28 -10.02 -4.48 2.16
N LEU A 29 -8.88 -3.82 2.32
CA LEU A 29 -8.31 -3.57 3.65
C LEU A 29 -9.24 -2.71 4.50
N ALA A 30 -9.86 -1.68 3.90
CA ALA A 30 -10.83 -0.83 4.60
C ALA A 30 -12.05 -1.63 5.04
N ALA A 31 -12.56 -2.51 4.18
CA ALA A 31 -13.70 -3.37 4.51
C ALA A 31 -13.41 -4.31 5.67
N LEU A 32 -12.14 -4.68 5.86
CA LEU A 32 -11.71 -5.51 6.98
C LEU A 32 -11.42 -4.70 8.25
N GLY A 33 -11.60 -3.38 8.21
CA GLY A 33 -11.32 -2.49 9.34
C GLY A 33 -9.84 -2.22 9.57
N LEU A 34 -8.97 -2.63 8.67
CA LEU A 34 -7.52 -2.52 8.85
C LEU A 34 -6.98 -1.11 8.60
N LEU A 35 -7.76 -0.24 7.96
CA LEU A 35 -7.35 1.14 7.67
C LEU A 35 -7.98 2.15 8.64
N GLU A 36 -8.69 1.71 9.64
CA GLU A 36 -9.35 2.60 10.62
C GLU A 36 -8.32 3.51 11.28
N GLY A 37 -8.50 4.82 11.14
CA GLY A 37 -7.58 5.81 11.71
C GLY A 37 -6.23 5.91 11.02
N LYS A 38 -6.00 5.19 9.93
CA LYS A 38 -4.72 5.20 9.21
C LYS A 38 -4.76 6.10 7.98
N ASN A 39 -3.61 6.63 7.62
CA ASN A 39 -3.43 7.31 6.34
C ASN A 39 -3.35 6.26 5.23
N ALA A 40 -4.04 6.50 4.13
CA ALA A 40 -4.08 5.56 3.02
C ALA A 40 -4.43 6.26 1.71
N THR A 41 -4.17 5.59 0.60
CA THR A 41 -4.61 6.03 -0.72
C THR A 41 -5.08 4.83 -1.53
N ALA A 42 -5.80 5.09 -2.62
CA ALA A 42 -6.29 4.08 -3.54
C ALA A 42 -6.58 4.75 -4.89
N HIS A 43 -6.92 3.94 -5.90
CA HIS A 43 -7.39 4.49 -7.16
C HIS A 43 -8.58 5.42 -6.93
N ALA A 44 -8.64 6.53 -7.67
CA ALA A 44 -9.64 7.59 -7.45
C ALA A 44 -11.08 7.05 -7.38
N ALA A 45 -11.40 6.04 -8.17
CA ALA A 45 -12.74 5.44 -8.18
C ALA A 45 -13.06 4.67 -6.88
N PHE A 46 -12.07 4.40 -6.03
CA PHE A 46 -12.25 3.61 -4.81
C PHE A 46 -11.89 4.35 -3.53
N GLN A 47 -11.50 5.63 -3.63
CA GLN A 47 -11.13 6.40 -2.44
C GLN A 47 -12.28 6.56 -1.46
N ASP A 48 -13.51 6.69 -1.95
CA ASP A 48 -14.71 6.80 -1.11
C ASP A 48 -15.04 5.50 -0.39
N LYS A 49 -14.39 4.39 -0.75
CA LYS A 49 -14.59 3.10 -0.09
C LYS A 49 -13.58 2.85 1.03
N LEU A 50 -12.70 3.82 1.32
CA LEU A 50 -11.74 3.72 2.41
C LEU A 50 -12.32 4.26 3.71
N ALA A 51 -13.49 3.75 4.11
CA ALA A 51 -14.19 4.21 5.30
C ALA A 51 -13.30 4.09 6.54
N GLY A 52 -13.25 5.14 7.35
CA GLY A 52 -12.44 5.19 8.57
C GLY A 52 -11.00 5.59 8.36
N ALA A 53 -10.49 5.59 7.12
CA ALA A 53 -9.12 5.99 6.80
C ALA A 53 -9.04 7.49 6.51
N HIS A 54 -7.85 8.07 6.71
CA HIS A 54 -7.53 9.40 6.24
C HIS A 54 -6.96 9.28 4.83
N VAL A 55 -7.78 9.59 3.82
CA VAL A 55 -7.40 9.45 2.42
C VAL A 55 -6.50 10.60 2.00
N LEU A 56 -5.32 10.26 1.49
CA LEU A 56 -4.32 11.23 1.04
C LEU A 56 -4.20 11.16 -0.49
N ASP A 57 -4.01 12.32 -1.11
CA ASP A 57 -3.75 12.42 -2.53
C ASP A 57 -2.24 12.29 -2.78
N ALA A 58 -1.76 11.06 -2.74
CA ALA A 58 -0.34 10.74 -2.89
C ALA A 58 -0.16 9.45 -3.68
N GLU A 59 0.98 9.32 -4.34
CA GLU A 59 1.27 8.10 -5.13
C GLU A 59 1.41 6.87 -4.25
N VAL A 60 2.04 7.03 -3.08
CA VAL A 60 2.26 5.96 -2.12
C VAL A 60 2.06 6.52 -0.71
N VAL A 61 1.34 5.82 0.13
CA VAL A 61 1.15 6.18 1.53
C VAL A 61 1.60 5.02 2.40
N VAL A 62 2.47 5.31 3.35
CA VAL A 62 2.93 4.34 4.35
C VAL A 62 2.41 4.78 5.72
N ASP A 63 1.70 3.90 6.41
CA ASP A 63 1.26 4.15 7.77
C ASP A 63 1.51 2.88 8.59
N GLY A 64 2.53 2.91 9.44
CA GLY A 64 2.92 1.75 10.20
C GLY A 64 3.33 0.59 9.29
N ASN A 65 2.62 -0.53 9.41
CA ASN A 65 2.91 -1.73 8.63
C ASN A 65 2.10 -1.83 7.34
N ILE A 66 1.31 -0.80 7.01
CA ILE A 66 0.44 -0.83 5.82
C ILE A 66 0.91 0.21 4.80
N THR A 67 1.13 -0.23 3.56
CA THR A 67 1.51 0.60 2.43
C THR A 67 0.43 0.51 1.36
N THR A 68 -0.08 1.66 0.91
CA THR A 68 -1.11 1.71 -0.13
C THR A 68 -0.65 2.60 -1.28
N SER A 69 -1.18 2.36 -2.48
CA SER A 69 -0.91 3.18 -3.66
C SER A 69 -2.16 3.27 -4.54
N TYR A 70 -2.24 4.31 -5.34
CA TYR A 70 -3.48 4.62 -6.07
C TYR A 70 -3.61 3.94 -7.44
N GLY A 71 -2.57 3.37 -8.00
CA GLY A 71 -2.72 2.67 -9.26
C GLY A 71 -1.48 2.69 -10.15
N LEU A 72 -1.70 2.51 -11.46
CA LEU A 72 -0.62 2.34 -12.42
C LEU A 72 0.41 3.48 -12.37
N GLY A 73 -0.04 4.72 -12.27
CA GLY A 73 0.86 5.87 -12.17
C GLY A 73 1.74 5.85 -10.92
N GLY A 74 1.32 5.15 -9.87
CA GLY A 74 2.08 4.99 -8.63
C GLY A 74 2.78 3.64 -8.50
N ALA A 75 2.72 2.78 -9.52
CA ALA A 75 3.22 1.41 -9.42
C ALA A 75 4.72 1.33 -9.18
N ILE A 76 5.52 2.14 -9.88
CA ILE A 76 6.98 2.14 -9.69
C ILE A 76 7.36 2.69 -8.31
N PRO A 77 6.90 3.89 -7.88
CA PRO A 77 7.20 4.34 -6.52
C PRO A 77 6.67 3.37 -5.44
N PHE A 78 5.52 2.73 -5.66
CA PHE A 78 5.00 1.72 -4.74
C PHE A 78 5.96 0.53 -4.62
N ALA A 79 6.40 -0.02 -5.76
CA ALA A 79 7.34 -1.14 -5.77
C ALA A 79 8.69 -0.77 -5.13
N LEU A 80 9.21 0.44 -5.41
CA LEU A 80 10.46 0.91 -4.82
C LEU A 80 10.33 1.09 -3.31
N GLU A 81 9.17 1.56 -2.82
CA GLU A 81 8.94 1.68 -1.39
C GLU A 81 8.94 0.30 -0.72
N LEU A 82 8.33 -0.71 -1.35
CA LEU A 82 8.34 -2.07 -0.81
C LEU A 82 9.77 -2.64 -0.77
N VAL A 83 10.57 -2.38 -1.81
CA VAL A 83 11.98 -2.80 -1.82
C VAL A 83 12.74 -2.11 -0.68
N ARG A 84 12.52 -0.81 -0.48
CA ARG A 84 13.14 -0.08 0.63
C ARG A 84 12.81 -0.71 1.97
N GLN A 85 11.54 -1.06 2.19
CA GLN A 85 11.12 -1.67 3.46
C GLN A 85 11.71 -3.06 3.67
N LEU A 86 11.86 -3.85 2.61
CA LEU A 86 12.26 -5.25 2.71
C LEU A 86 13.76 -5.45 2.55
N ALA A 87 14.44 -4.61 1.77
CA ALA A 87 15.85 -4.79 1.41
C ALA A 87 16.73 -3.56 1.67
N GLY A 88 16.13 -2.43 2.09
CA GLY A 88 16.85 -1.23 2.45
C GLY A 88 16.95 -0.20 1.33
N GLN A 89 17.32 1.02 1.72
CA GLN A 89 17.36 2.18 0.84
C GLN A 89 18.37 2.00 -0.30
N ALA A 90 19.55 1.45 -0.01
CA ALA A 90 20.59 1.27 -1.02
C ALA A 90 20.11 0.37 -2.17
N GLU A 91 19.38 -0.70 -1.84
CA GLU A 91 18.84 -1.62 -2.86
C GLU A 91 17.75 -0.95 -3.68
N ALA A 92 16.89 -0.16 -3.04
CA ALA A 92 15.85 0.60 -3.75
C ALA A 92 16.47 1.60 -4.73
N GLU A 93 17.53 2.30 -4.33
CA GLU A 93 18.22 3.24 -5.21
C GLU A 93 18.91 2.52 -6.37
N ARG A 94 19.50 1.35 -6.13
CA ARG A 94 20.11 0.54 -7.17
C ARG A 94 19.07 0.14 -8.22
N ILE A 95 17.89 -0.31 -7.78
CA ILE A 95 16.83 -0.71 -8.70
C ILE A 95 16.26 0.50 -9.44
N ARG A 96 16.05 1.63 -8.74
CA ARG A 96 15.60 2.87 -9.38
C ARG A 96 16.50 3.25 -10.54
N SER A 97 17.81 3.20 -10.35
CA SER A 97 18.79 3.51 -11.39
C SER A 97 18.76 2.48 -12.52
N ALA A 98 18.65 1.20 -12.17
CA ALA A 98 18.63 0.11 -13.15
C ALA A 98 17.44 0.20 -14.10
N ILE A 99 16.27 0.62 -13.60
CA ILE A 99 15.06 0.79 -14.43
C ILE A 99 14.94 2.19 -15.02
N ALA A 100 15.90 3.07 -14.75
CA ALA A 100 15.93 4.46 -15.22
C ALA A 100 14.71 5.28 -14.76
N TYR A 101 14.16 4.98 -13.58
CA TYR A 101 13.05 5.75 -13.01
C TYR A 101 13.57 7.09 -12.51
N ARG A 102 12.94 8.19 -12.91
CA ARG A 102 13.45 9.55 -12.68
C ARG A 102 12.59 10.43 -11.79
N HIS A 103 11.66 9.87 -11.10
CA HIS A 103 10.85 10.64 -10.14
C HIS A 103 11.43 10.64 -8.74
#